data_e9c0889a2fba53ff0a71af08c63dfa39
#
_entry.id   e9c0889a2fba53ff0a71af08c63dfa39
#
_cell.length_a   1.000
_cell.length_b   1.000
_cell.length_c   1.000
_cell.angle_alpha   90.00
_cell.angle_beta   90.00
_cell.angle_gamma   90.00
#
_symmetry.space_group_name_H-M   'P 1'
#
loop_
_entity.id
_entity.type
_entity.pdbx_description
1 polymer ?
#
loop_
_entity_poly.entity_id
_entity_poly.type
_entity_poly.pdbx_seq_one_letter_code
_entity_poly.pdbx_strand_id
1 'polypeptide(L)'
;AALEEDVKDVTDAATANFIPLENRVAVFDLDGTLFCETDPVYFDHMLLMHRVLEDPNHTASEFELMVADKIQEFIDTGKSASDLMPLHGQAVASAFAGMTIKEFYDYVAEFAKTPSPGYNNMNRGDAFYLPMVEVIDYLQNNGFQCYIVSGTDRLIVRGAVQGLSFLNIPPRQIIGSDQLVVASSQADTDGLDYNFTSDDDLVLAGQFLLKNLRTNKVTTIQQEIGVQPVLAFGNSS
;
A
#
# COMPACT_ATOMS: atom_id res chain seq x y z
N ALA A 1 -0.37 -27.92 5.58
CA ALA A 1 0.65 -28.88 6.08
C ALA A 1 1.94 -28.18 6.50
N ALA A 2 2.78 -27.65 5.56
CA ALA A 2 4.07 -27.05 5.96
C ALA A 2 3.89 -25.84 6.88
N LEU A 3 3.09 -24.84 6.48
CA LEU A 3 2.83 -23.65 7.31
C LEU A 3 2.25 -24.01 8.70
N GLU A 4 1.37 -24.98 8.80
CA GLU A 4 0.80 -25.44 10.07
C GLU A 4 1.85 -26.08 10.99
N GLU A 5 2.79 -26.83 10.40
CA GLU A 5 3.92 -27.44 11.13
C GLU A 5 4.87 -26.37 11.65
N ASP A 6 5.24 -25.39 10.80
CA ASP A 6 6.09 -24.27 11.18
C ASP A 6 5.45 -23.41 12.28
N VAL A 7 4.16 -23.05 12.11
CA VAL A 7 3.43 -22.27 13.11
C VAL A 7 3.35 -23.02 14.43
N LYS A 8 3.06 -24.32 14.41
CA LYS A 8 3.02 -25.14 15.64
C LYS A 8 4.37 -25.19 16.32
N ASP A 9 5.46 -25.35 15.56
CA ASP A 9 6.82 -25.45 16.08
C ASP A 9 7.23 -24.13 16.78
N VAL A 10 6.94 -22.99 16.16
CA VAL A 10 7.32 -21.68 16.74
C VAL A 10 6.35 -21.18 17.82
N THR A 11 5.17 -21.78 17.98
CA THR A 11 4.18 -21.36 18.99
C THR A 11 4.13 -22.25 20.22
N ASP A 12 4.66 -23.48 20.16
CA ASP A 12 4.72 -24.40 21.29
C ASP A 12 5.92 -24.11 22.18
N ALA A 13 5.70 -23.70 23.41
CA ALA A 13 6.75 -23.38 24.38
C ALA A 13 7.65 -24.58 24.75
N ALA A 14 7.30 -25.80 24.36
CA ALA A 14 8.10 -26.99 24.58
C ALA A 14 9.15 -27.24 23.49
N THR A 15 9.07 -26.55 22.36
CA THR A 15 9.99 -26.71 21.23
C THR A 15 11.24 -25.82 21.38
N ALA A 16 12.33 -26.21 20.71
CA ALA A 16 13.55 -25.40 20.69
C ALA A 16 13.41 -24.13 19.81
N ASN A 17 12.41 -24.08 18.94
CA ASN A 17 12.16 -22.98 18.00
C ASN A 17 11.07 -22.03 18.51
N PHE A 18 10.62 -22.17 19.75
CA PHE A 18 9.60 -21.31 20.35
C PHE A 18 9.95 -19.83 20.21
N ILE A 19 8.99 -19.05 19.71
CA ILE A 19 9.08 -17.60 19.57
C ILE A 19 8.05 -16.95 20.50
N PRO A 20 8.47 -16.03 21.39
CA PRO A 20 7.56 -15.27 22.23
C PRO A 20 6.54 -14.47 21.42
N LEU A 21 5.35 -14.23 21.98
CA LEU A 21 4.21 -13.61 21.31
C LEU A 21 4.54 -12.27 20.68
N GLU A 22 5.32 -11.44 21.37
CA GLU A 22 5.75 -10.11 20.93
C GLU A 22 6.67 -10.12 19.70
N ASN A 23 7.29 -11.27 19.40
CA ASN A 23 8.20 -11.46 18.27
C ASN A 23 7.58 -12.27 17.12
N ARG A 24 6.30 -12.68 17.23
CA ARG A 24 5.59 -13.40 16.18
C ARG A 24 5.08 -12.42 15.13
N VAL A 25 5.93 -12.05 14.19
CA VAL A 25 5.62 -11.13 13.11
C VAL A 25 5.58 -11.87 11.78
N ALA A 26 4.52 -11.64 11.01
CA ALA A 26 4.38 -12.07 9.62
C ALA A 26 4.19 -10.86 8.72
N VAL A 27 4.89 -10.81 7.59
CA VAL A 27 4.78 -9.73 6.61
C VAL A 27 4.28 -10.27 5.28
N PHE A 28 3.43 -9.50 4.64
CA PHE A 28 2.80 -9.84 3.37
C PHE A 28 3.05 -8.71 2.37
N ASP A 29 3.53 -9.05 1.18
CA ASP A 29 3.39 -8.15 0.04
C ASP A 29 1.90 -8.00 -0.30
N LEU A 30 1.54 -6.93 -1.00
CA LEU A 30 0.15 -6.69 -1.41
C LEU A 30 -0.09 -7.23 -2.82
N ASP A 31 0.49 -6.56 -3.81
CA ASP A 31 0.22 -6.79 -5.22
C ASP A 31 0.80 -8.14 -5.68
N GLY A 32 -0.06 -9.00 -6.24
CA GLY A 32 0.29 -10.36 -6.62
C GLY A 32 0.41 -11.37 -5.45
N THR A 33 0.22 -10.91 -4.20
CA THR A 33 0.29 -11.76 -3.00
C THR A 33 -1.03 -11.81 -2.24
N LEU A 34 -1.53 -10.66 -1.81
CA LEU A 34 -2.84 -10.53 -1.17
C LEU A 34 -3.90 -10.05 -2.15
N PHE A 35 -3.51 -9.27 -3.14
CA PHE A 35 -4.37 -8.52 -4.04
C PHE A 35 -3.96 -8.74 -5.50
N CYS A 36 -4.93 -8.84 -6.39
CA CYS A 36 -4.70 -9.05 -7.82
C CYS A 36 -4.02 -7.84 -8.46
N GLU A 37 -2.93 -8.07 -9.17
CA GLU A 37 -2.10 -7.05 -9.83
C GLU A 37 -2.38 -6.91 -11.33
N THR A 38 -3.38 -7.62 -11.87
CA THR A 38 -3.61 -7.76 -13.33
C THR A 38 -4.99 -7.27 -13.76
N ASP A 39 -5.49 -6.15 -13.23
CA ASP A 39 -6.82 -5.61 -13.57
C ASP A 39 -6.80 -4.15 -14.09
N PRO A 40 -6.34 -3.88 -15.30
CA PRO A 40 -5.46 -4.68 -16.17
C PRO A 40 -4.00 -4.68 -15.68
N VAL A 41 -3.64 -3.72 -14.81
CA VAL A 41 -2.35 -3.57 -14.12
C VAL A 41 -2.61 -3.20 -12.66
N TYR A 42 -1.57 -2.84 -11.91
CA TYR A 42 -1.67 -2.50 -10.49
C TYR A 42 -2.79 -1.50 -10.17
N PHE A 43 -3.46 -1.71 -9.05
CA PHE A 43 -4.54 -0.83 -8.59
C PHE A 43 -4.12 0.64 -8.49
N ASP A 44 -2.92 0.93 -7.98
CA ASP A 44 -2.40 2.29 -7.85
C ASP A 44 -2.09 2.96 -9.20
N HIS A 45 -1.71 2.16 -10.22
CA HIS A 45 -1.56 2.65 -11.59
C HIS A 45 -2.91 3.07 -12.18
N MET A 46 -3.94 2.25 -11.99
CA MET A 46 -5.28 2.56 -12.46
C MET A 46 -5.92 3.72 -11.70
N LEU A 47 -5.61 3.88 -10.40
CA LEU A 47 -6.02 5.03 -9.60
C LEU A 47 -5.43 6.34 -10.17
N LEU A 48 -4.13 6.33 -10.49
CA LEU A 48 -3.47 7.49 -11.11
C LEU A 48 -4.08 7.80 -12.49
N MET A 49 -4.29 6.78 -13.34
CA MET A 49 -4.93 6.94 -14.65
C MET A 49 -6.30 7.59 -14.52
N HIS A 50 -7.12 7.12 -13.58
CA HIS A 50 -8.44 7.69 -13.31
C HIS A 50 -8.32 9.17 -12.87
N ARG A 51 -7.40 9.49 -11.95
CA ARG A 51 -7.18 10.87 -11.48
C ARG A 51 -6.78 11.80 -12.60
N VAL A 52 -5.83 11.36 -13.44
CA VAL A 52 -5.19 12.18 -14.48
C VAL A 52 -6.07 12.36 -15.71
N LEU A 53 -6.81 11.31 -16.11
CA LEU A 53 -7.52 11.28 -17.40
C LEU A 53 -9.04 11.47 -17.27
N GLU A 54 -9.64 11.12 -16.12
CA GLU A 54 -11.09 11.01 -15.98
C GLU A 54 -11.68 11.95 -14.92
N ASP A 55 -10.89 12.37 -13.91
CA ASP A 55 -11.41 13.20 -12.83
C ASP A 55 -11.56 14.65 -13.25
N PRO A 56 -12.81 15.19 -13.36
CA PRO A 56 -13.05 16.57 -13.78
C PRO A 56 -12.56 17.62 -12.76
N ASN A 57 -12.23 17.22 -11.53
CA ASN A 57 -11.75 18.09 -10.48
C ASN A 57 -10.22 18.19 -10.44
N HIS A 58 -9.52 17.55 -11.36
CA HIS A 58 -8.07 17.62 -11.49
C HIS A 58 -7.67 18.16 -12.87
N THR A 59 -6.69 19.06 -12.89
CA THR A 59 -6.06 19.51 -14.13
C THR A 59 -4.66 18.90 -14.16
N ALA A 60 -4.52 17.85 -14.97
CA ALA A 60 -3.27 17.11 -15.05
C ALA A 60 -2.13 17.96 -15.62
N SER A 61 -0.95 17.85 -15.02
CA SER A 61 0.29 18.40 -15.53
C SER A 61 0.82 17.59 -16.73
N GLU A 62 1.71 18.19 -17.54
CA GLU A 62 2.40 17.46 -18.61
C GLU A 62 3.19 16.26 -18.10
N PHE A 63 3.74 16.35 -16.87
CA PHE A 63 4.44 15.25 -16.23
C PHE A 63 3.50 14.09 -15.90
N GLU A 64 2.34 14.36 -15.31
CA GLU A 64 1.33 13.34 -14.97
C GLU A 64 0.79 12.66 -16.22
N LEU A 65 0.51 13.43 -17.28
CA LEU A 65 0.11 12.90 -18.59
C LEU A 65 1.17 11.98 -19.19
N MET A 66 2.44 12.37 -19.14
CA MET A 66 3.56 11.55 -19.61
C MET A 66 3.66 10.22 -18.84
N VAL A 67 3.39 10.22 -17.52
CA VAL A 67 3.39 9.00 -16.73
C VAL A 67 2.17 8.14 -17.05
N ALA A 68 0.99 8.74 -17.27
CA ALA A 68 -0.21 8.03 -17.72
C ALA A 68 0.02 7.33 -19.07
N ASP A 69 0.69 7.99 -20.03
CA ASP A 69 1.06 7.38 -21.32
C ASP A 69 1.98 6.16 -21.14
N LYS A 70 2.95 6.23 -20.23
CA LYS A 70 3.82 5.08 -19.91
C LYS A 70 3.05 3.92 -19.26
N ILE A 71 2.06 4.21 -18.43
CA ILE A 71 1.17 3.18 -17.87
C ILE A 71 0.34 2.55 -18.99
N GLN A 72 -0.21 3.35 -19.91
CA GLN A 72 -0.96 2.85 -21.05
C GLN A 72 -0.09 1.95 -21.94
N GLU A 73 1.18 2.34 -22.21
CA GLU A 73 2.12 1.49 -22.94
C GLU A 73 2.37 0.17 -22.20
N PHE A 74 2.47 0.19 -20.87
CA PHE A 74 2.58 -1.04 -20.07
C PHE A 74 1.36 -1.93 -20.22
N ILE A 75 0.14 -1.37 -20.20
CA ILE A 75 -1.11 -2.11 -20.42
C ILE A 75 -1.11 -2.75 -21.80
N ASP A 76 -0.75 -2.00 -22.84
CA ASP A 76 -0.82 -2.43 -24.24
C ASP A 76 0.23 -3.50 -24.60
N THR A 77 1.41 -3.42 -23.97
CA THR A 77 2.56 -4.26 -24.35
C THR A 77 2.90 -5.36 -23.33
N GLY A 78 2.37 -5.27 -22.10
CA GLY A 78 2.76 -6.10 -20.97
C GLY A 78 4.20 -5.85 -20.49
N LYS A 79 4.86 -4.77 -20.93
CA LYS A 79 6.24 -4.45 -20.59
C LYS A 79 6.32 -3.11 -19.87
N SER A 80 6.68 -3.15 -18.59
CA SER A 80 6.94 -1.94 -17.82
C SER A 80 8.26 -1.30 -18.23
N ALA A 81 8.26 0.01 -18.46
CA ALA A 81 9.47 0.80 -18.62
C ALA A 81 10.29 0.77 -17.32
N SER A 82 11.62 0.74 -17.44
CA SER A 82 12.51 0.60 -16.27
C SER A 82 12.45 1.78 -15.28
N ASP A 83 12.01 2.94 -15.76
CA ASP A 83 11.84 4.16 -14.98
C ASP A 83 10.41 4.40 -14.48
N LEU A 84 9.45 3.53 -14.85
CA LEU A 84 8.04 3.73 -14.53
C LEU A 84 7.79 3.78 -13.02
N MET A 85 8.39 2.89 -12.24
CA MET A 85 8.13 2.79 -10.80
C MET A 85 8.43 4.08 -10.02
N PRO A 86 9.63 4.72 -10.15
CA PRO A 86 9.86 5.99 -9.47
C PRO A 86 9.03 7.15 -10.05
N LEU A 87 8.82 7.20 -11.37
CA LEU A 87 7.98 8.21 -12.00
C LEU A 87 6.52 8.11 -11.56
N HIS A 88 5.99 6.89 -11.43
CA HIS A 88 4.66 6.65 -10.91
C HIS A 88 4.50 7.20 -9.47
N GLY A 89 5.45 6.90 -8.57
CA GLY A 89 5.41 7.45 -7.21
C GLY A 89 5.41 8.98 -7.16
N GLN A 90 6.20 9.62 -8.03
CA GLN A 90 6.23 11.09 -8.17
C GLN A 90 4.90 11.63 -8.72
N ALA A 91 4.31 10.96 -9.72
CA ALA A 91 3.04 11.37 -10.31
C ALA A 91 1.88 11.20 -9.34
N VAL A 92 1.85 10.12 -8.54
CA VAL A 92 0.87 9.95 -7.47
C VAL A 92 0.98 11.09 -6.45
N ALA A 93 2.19 11.39 -5.96
CA ALA A 93 2.37 12.48 -5.02
C ALA A 93 1.88 13.82 -5.61
N SER A 94 2.22 14.12 -6.87
CA SER A 94 1.81 15.34 -7.57
C SER A 94 0.29 15.42 -7.78
N ALA A 95 -0.32 14.37 -8.31
CA ALA A 95 -1.73 14.37 -8.71
C ALA A 95 -2.72 14.49 -7.55
N PHE A 96 -2.29 14.12 -6.35
CA PHE A 96 -3.11 14.19 -5.13
C PHE A 96 -2.63 15.28 -4.15
N ALA A 97 -1.70 16.13 -4.55
CA ALA A 97 -1.21 17.24 -3.74
C ALA A 97 -2.34 18.15 -3.25
N GLY A 98 -2.26 18.59 -2.00
CA GLY A 98 -3.24 19.45 -1.36
C GLY A 98 -4.44 18.74 -0.75
N MET A 99 -4.67 17.46 -1.05
CA MET A 99 -5.71 16.69 -0.35
C MET A 99 -5.31 16.44 1.10
N THR A 100 -6.28 16.51 2.00
CA THR A 100 -6.14 15.98 3.36
C THR A 100 -6.00 14.46 3.30
N ILE A 101 -5.40 13.86 4.34
CA ILE A 101 -5.32 12.39 4.46
C ILE A 101 -6.71 11.74 4.34
N LYS A 102 -7.73 12.38 4.94
CA LYS A 102 -9.10 11.87 4.88
C LYS A 102 -9.68 11.93 3.47
N GLU A 103 -9.54 13.05 2.78
CA GLU A 103 -10.02 13.21 1.40
C GLU A 103 -9.35 12.19 0.48
N PHE A 104 -8.04 11.96 0.67
CA PHE A 104 -7.32 10.96 -0.12
C PHE A 104 -7.82 9.54 0.17
N TYR A 105 -8.03 9.17 1.44
CA TYR A 105 -8.61 7.86 1.77
C TYR A 105 -10.00 7.68 1.18
N ASP A 106 -10.86 8.70 1.28
CA ASP A 106 -12.20 8.65 0.71
C ASP A 106 -12.15 8.51 -0.81
N TYR A 107 -11.24 9.24 -1.48
CA TYR A 107 -11.04 9.13 -2.93
C TYR A 107 -10.63 7.71 -3.35
N VAL A 108 -9.65 7.13 -2.68
CA VAL A 108 -9.20 5.75 -2.92
C VAL A 108 -10.33 4.74 -2.68
N ALA A 109 -11.08 4.91 -1.58
CA ALA A 109 -12.20 4.02 -1.25
C ALA A 109 -13.35 4.12 -2.26
N GLU A 110 -13.64 5.31 -2.80
CA GLU A 110 -14.63 5.46 -3.88
C GLU A 110 -14.14 4.84 -5.18
N PHE A 111 -12.87 5.02 -5.55
CA PHE A 111 -12.27 4.36 -6.71
C PHE A 111 -12.32 2.82 -6.57
N ALA A 112 -12.06 2.29 -5.38
CA ALA A 112 -12.15 0.85 -5.10
C ALA A 112 -13.55 0.25 -5.36
N LYS A 113 -14.61 1.06 -5.28
CA LYS A 113 -16.00 0.65 -5.58
C LYS A 113 -16.34 0.66 -7.07
N THR A 114 -15.46 1.18 -7.92
CA THR A 114 -15.71 1.19 -9.37
C THR A 114 -15.57 -0.23 -9.93
N PRO A 115 -16.33 -0.55 -11.01
CA PRO A 115 -16.27 -1.87 -11.62
C PRO A 115 -14.86 -2.23 -12.10
N SER A 116 -14.44 -3.46 -11.85
CA SER A 116 -13.22 -4.02 -12.42
C SER A 116 -13.42 -4.33 -13.90
N PRO A 117 -12.62 -3.79 -14.83
CA PRO A 117 -12.83 -4.04 -16.27
C PRO A 117 -12.49 -5.47 -16.69
N GLY A 118 -11.68 -6.18 -15.94
CA GLY A 118 -11.25 -7.55 -16.25
C GLY A 118 -12.19 -8.64 -15.75
N TYR A 119 -13.16 -8.31 -14.89
CA TYR A 119 -14.00 -9.29 -14.21
C TYR A 119 -15.48 -8.89 -14.21
N ASN A 120 -16.37 -9.88 -14.29
CA ASN A 120 -17.81 -9.65 -14.21
C ASN A 120 -18.26 -9.58 -12.73
N ASN A 121 -19.08 -8.58 -12.41
CA ASN A 121 -19.69 -8.40 -11.08
C ASN A 121 -18.66 -8.29 -9.92
N MET A 122 -17.50 -7.70 -10.18
CA MET A 122 -16.46 -7.45 -9.21
C MET A 122 -16.06 -5.97 -9.26
N ASN A 123 -15.87 -5.35 -8.12
CA ASN A 123 -15.26 -4.03 -8.03
C ASN A 123 -13.74 -4.15 -7.92
N ARG A 124 -13.03 -3.08 -8.22
CA ARG A 124 -11.56 -3.05 -8.13
C ARG A 124 -11.05 -3.42 -6.74
N GLY A 125 -11.72 -2.95 -5.69
CA GLY A 125 -11.37 -3.24 -4.30
C GLY A 125 -11.68 -4.67 -3.83
N ASP A 126 -12.41 -5.47 -4.62
CA ASP A 126 -12.79 -6.85 -4.24
C ASP A 126 -11.72 -7.89 -4.64
N ALA A 127 -10.62 -7.47 -5.29
CA ALA A 127 -9.65 -8.35 -5.94
C ALA A 127 -8.67 -9.07 -4.97
N PHE A 128 -9.09 -9.33 -3.72
CA PHE A 128 -8.28 -10.07 -2.75
C PHE A 128 -8.27 -11.57 -3.02
N TYR A 129 -7.11 -12.21 -2.83
CA TYR A 129 -6.96 -13.65 -2.87
C TYR A 129 -7.47 -14.27 -1.56
N LEU A 130 -8.70 -14.79 -1.55
CA LEU A 130 -9.34 -15.35 -0.36
C LEU A 130 -8.47 -16.37 0.39
N PRO A 131 -7.74 -17.30 -0.26
CA PRO A 131 -6.86 -18.21 0.46
C PRO A 131 -5.77 -17.51 1.28
N MET A 132 -5.30 -16.33 0.84
CA MET A 132 -4.30 -15.55 1.57
C MET A 132 -4.91 -14.77 2.74
N VAL A 133 -6.17 -14.37 2.63
CA VAL A 133 -6.93 -13.81 3.75
C VAL A 133 -7.09 -14.85 4.85
N GLU A 134 -7.41 -16.10 4.50
CA GLU A 134 -7.49 -17.22 5.45
C GLU A 134 -6.12 -17.51 6.12
N VAL A 135 -5.02 -17.35 5.41
CA VAL A 135 -3.66 -17.46 5.99
C VAL A 135 -3.44 -16.37 7.03
N ILE A 136 -3.86 -15.12 6.76
CA ILE A 136 -3.76 -14.01 7.74
C ILE A 136 -4.58 -14.36 9.00
N ASP A 137 -5.83 -14.78 8.85
CA ASP A 137 -6.70 -15.14 9.96
C ASP A 137 -6.10 -16.30 10.77
N TYR A 138 -5.57 -17.32 10.09
CA TYR A 138 -4.92 -18.44 10.75
C TYR A 138 -3.71 -17.99 11.58
N LEU A 139 -2.85 -17.13 11.03
CA LEU A 139 -1.68 -16.61 11.73
C LEU A 139 -2.08 -15.73 12.92
N GLN A 140 -3.05 -14.85 12.75
CA GLN A 140 -3.55 -13.99 13.84
C GLN A 140 -4.15 -14.82 14.98
N ASN A 141 -4.89 -15.89 14.67
CA ASN A 141 -5.43 -16.82 15.68
C ASN A 141 -4.33 -17.62 16.41
N ASN A 142 -3.10 -17.67 15.84
CA ASN A 142 -1.92 -18.26 16.48
C ASN A 142 -0.97 -17.19 17.08
N GLY A 143 -1.49 -15.98 17.28
CA GLY A 143 -0.78 -14.89 17.97
C GLY A 143 0.23 -14.13 17.12
N PHE A 144 0.20 -14.25 15.80
CA PHE A 144 1.04 -13.44 14.93
C PHE A 144 0.48 -12.04 14.74
N GLN A 145 1.36 -11.06 14.71
CA GLN A 145 1.08 -9.73 14.20
C GLN A 145 1.35 -9.72 12.70
N CYS A 146 0.31 -9.51 11.89
CA CYS A 146 0.39 -9.52 10.44
C CYS A 146 0.50 -8.08 9.91
N TYR A 147 1.48 -7.83 9.05
CA TYR A 147 1.72 -6.53 8.41
C TYR A 147 1.62 -6.65 6.90
N ILE A 148 1.04 -5.64 6.24
CA ILE A 148 1.21 -5.46 4.80
C ILE A 148 2.47 -4.62 4.58
N VAL A 149 3.39 -5.09 3.72
CA VAL A 149 4.63 -4.38 3.35
C VAL A 149 4.67 -4.27 1.83
N SER A 150 4.14 -3.19 1.29
CA SER A 150 3.88 -3.01 -0.14
C SER A 150 4.83 -2.03 -0.83
N GLY A 151 5.03 -2.21 -2.13
CA GLY A 151 5.59 -1.20 -3.02
C GLY A 151 4.61 -0.09 -3.41
N THR A 152 3.31 -0.30 -3.19
CA THR A 152 2.26 0.71 -3.35
C THR A 152 2.36 1.75 -2.21
N ASP A 153 1.93 2.98 -2.46
CA ASP A 153 1.88 4.04 -1.45
C ASP A 153 1.02 3.59 -0.24
N ARG A 154 1.54 3.79 0.98
CA ARG A 154 0.87 3.33 2.21
C ARG A 154 -0.51 3.94 2.40
N LEU A 155 -0.72 5.18 1.96
CA LEU A 155 -2.01 5.85 2.09
C LEU A 155 -3.02 5.31 1.08
N ILE A 156 -2.56 4.91 -0.12
CA ILE A 156 -3.41 4.18 -1.09
C ILE A 156 -3.82 2.84 -0.48
N VAL A 157 -2.89 2.06 0.07
CA VAL A 157 -3.23 0.76 0.68
C VAL A 157 -4.21 0.94 1.83
N ARG A 158 -3.98 1.92 2.71
CA ARG A 158 -4.88 2.21 3.84
C ARG A 158 -6.27 2.62 3.38
N GLY A 159 -6.37 3.46 2.35
CA GLY A 159 -7.65 3.84 1.74
C GLY A 159 -8.38 2.66 1.09
N ALA A 160 -7.65 1.81 0.36
CA ALA A 160 -8.21 0.64 -0.33
C ALA A 160 -8.75 -0.43 0.63
N VAL A 161 -8.11 -0.63 1.79
CA VAL A 161 -8.53 -1.62 2.79
C VAL A 161 -9.46 -1.04 3.87
N GLN A 162 -9.74 0.25 3.83
CA GLN A 162 -10.61 0.91 4.80
C GLN A 162 -12.01 0.30 4.80
N GLY A 163 -12.44 -0.22 5.95
CA GLY A 163 -13.77 -0.79 6.12
C GLY A 163 -13.94 -2.22 5.63
N LEU A 164 -12.87 -2.89 5.15
CA LEU A 164 -12.91 -4.31 4.81
C LEU A 164 -12.94 -5.16 6.07
N SER A 165 -14.12 -5.67 6.42
CA SER A 165 -14.31 -6.45 7.65
C SER A 165 -13.61 -7.82 7.64
N PHE A 166 -13.29 -8.34 6.46
CA PHE A 166 -12.62 -9.63 6.30
C PHE A 166 -11.08 -9.52 6.41
N LEU A 167 -10.51 -8.31 6.33
CA LEU A 167 -9.07 -8.09 6.44
C LEU A 167 -8.76 -7.36 7.75
N ASN A 168 -8.46 -8.11 8.80
CA ASN A 168 -8.19 -7.56 10.13
C ASN A 168 -6.74 -7.05 10.26
N ILE A 169 -6.35 -6.06 9.42
CA ILE A 169 -5.04 -5.40 9.47
C ILE A 169 -5.27 -3.90 9.71
N PRO A 170 -4.95 -3.38 10.90
CA PRO A 170 -5.13 -1.96 11.19
C PRO A 170 -4.14 -1.07 10.43
N PRO A 171 -4.46 0.21 10.19
CA PRO A 171 -3.60 1.12 9.42
C PRO A 171 -2.14 1.21 9.90
N ARG A 172 -1.88 1.05 11.20
CA ARG A 172 -0.53 1.04 11.76
C ARG A 172 0.31 -0.18 11.35
N GLN A 173 -0.32 -1.24 10.84
CA GLN A 173 0.33 -2.46 10.32
C GLN A 173 0.43 -2.45 8.79
N ILE A 174 0.30 -1.28 8.16
CA ILE A 174 0.45 -1.09 6.72
C ILE A 174 1.65 -0.19 6.47
N ILE A 175 2.69 -0.77 5.90
CA ILE A 175 3.95 -0.15 5.49
C ILE A 175 3.96 -0.12 3.95
N GLY A 176 4.31 1.00 3.37
CA GLY A 176 4.33 1.17 1.92
C GLY A 176 5.35 2.19 1.44
N SER A 177 5.27 2.54 0.18
CA SER A 177 5.95 3.73 -0.34
C SER A 177 5.41 4.97 0.35
N ASP A 178 6.22 6.03 0.38
CA ASP A 178 5.90 7.24 1.14
C ASP A 178 5.92 8.50 0.28
N GLN A 179 5.03 9.40 0.62
CA GLN A 179 5.03 10.78 0.16
C GLN A 179 5.03 11.74 1.36
N LEU A 180 5.46 12.97 1.13
CA LEU A 180 5.53 13.98 2.19
C LEU A 180 4.12 14.43 2.59
N VAL A 181 3.90 14.46 3.90
CA VAL A 181 2.70 15.01 4.54
C VAL A 181 3.11 16.19 5.39
N VAL A 182 2.36 17.28 5.30
CA VAL A 182 2.62 18.54 6.01
C VAL A 182 1.34 19.07 6.66
N ALA A 183 1.47 20.07 7.53
CA ALA A 183 0.30 20.78 8.03
C ALA A 183 -0.29 21.68 6.92
N SER A 184 -1.62 21.80 6.87
CA SER A 184 -2.33 22.55 5.83
C SER A 184 -1.93 24.02 5.72
N SER A 185 -1.55 24.63 6.84
CA SER A 185 -1.12 26.04 6.90
C SER A 185 0.41 26.21 6.94
N GLN A 186 1.19 25.11 6.83
CA GLN A 186 2.66 25.15 6.94
C GLN A 186 3.33 25.90 5.79
N ALA A 187 2.74 25.86 4.59
CA ALA A 187 3.31 26.44 3.36
C ALA A 187 4.79 26.00 3.17
N ASP A 188 5.70 26.95 2.89
CA ASP A 188 7.13 26.69 2.70
C ASP A 188 7.94 26.67 4.01
N THR A 189 7.28 26.75 5.18
CA THR A 189 7.97 26.72 6.47
C THR A 189 8.50 25.30 6.74
N ASP A 190 9.75 25.19 7.19
CA ASP A 190 10.31 23.90 7.61
C ASP A 190 9.51 23.35 8.80
N GLY A 191 9.32 22.02 8.85
CA GLY A 191 8.58 21.38 9.93
C GLY A 191 9.18 21.56 11.32
N LEU A 192 10.49 21.90 11.41
CA LEU A 192 11.14 22.24 12.69
C LEU A 192 10.76 23.64 13.18
N ASP A 193 10.35 24.53 12.27
CA ASP A 193 10.00 25.92 12.55
C ASP A 193 8.48 26.15 12.57
N TYR A 194 7.67 25.12 12.25
CA TYR A 194 6.22 25.18 12.23
C TYR A 194 5.60 24.50 13.46
N ASN A 195 4.66 25.19 14.11
CA ASN A 195 3.89 24.63 15.21
C ASN A 195 2.48 24.24 14.70
N PHE A 196 2.18 22.95 14.68
CA PHE A 196 0.86 22.43 14.34
C PHE A 196 -0.20 22.94 15.29
N THR A 197 -1.31 23.46 14.77
CA THR A 197 -2.41 24.06 15.54
C THR A 197 -3.69 23.24 15.40
N SER A 198 -4.72 23.58 16.18
CA SER A 198 -6.04 22.94 16.07
C SER A 198 -6.78 23.24 14.77
N ASP A 199 -6.33 24.22 14.02
CA ASP A 199 -6.94 24.65 12.76
C ASP A 199 -6.24 24.01 11.56
N ASP A 200 -5.19 23.22 11.79
CA ASP A 200 -4.45 22.49 10.76
C ASP A 200 -5.02 21.09 10.57
N ASP A 201 -5.07 20.68 9.29
CA ASP A 201 -5.16 19.30 8.87
C ASP A 201 -3.81 18.81 8.34
N LEU A 202 -3.63 17.48 8.25
CA LEU A 202 -2.51 16.88 7.53
C LEU A 202 -2.86 16.75 6.05
N VAL A 203 -2.04 17.35 5.18
CA VAL A 203 -2.23 17.36 3.73
C VAL A 203 -1.03 16.75 2.99
N LEU A 204 -1.29 16.21 1.80
CA LEU A 204 -0.27 15.71 0.89
C LEU A 204 0.49 16.89 0.27
N ALA A 205 1.82 16.91 0.44
CA ALA A 205 2.65 18.04 -0.03
C ALA A 205 3.05 17.96 -1.50
N GLY A 206 2.70 16.88 -2.21
CA GLY A 206 3.07 16.71 -3.61
C GLY A 206 4.49 16.21 -3.84
N GLN A 207 5.19 15.78 -2.79
CA GLN A 207 6.56 15.28 -2.87
C GLN A 207 6.63 13.79 -2.55
N PHE A 208 7.16 13.01 -3.48
CA PHE A 208 7.49 11.60 -3.28
C PHE A 208 8.78 11.46 -2.45
N LEU A 209 8.78 10.57 -1.47
CA LEU A 209 9.90 10.36 -0.55
C LEU A 209 10.62 9.04 -0.78
N LEU A 210 9.89 7.93 -0.82
CA LEU A 210 10.48 6.60 -0.83
C LEU A 210 9.63 5.62 -1.63
N LYS A 211 10.27 4.86 -2.55
CA LYS A 211 9.69 3.65 -3.12
C LYS A 211 10.08 2.44 -2.27
N ASN A 212 9.08 1.81 -1.65
CA ASN A 212 9.27 0.69 -0.71
C ASN A 212 9.44 -0.65 -1.45
N LEU A 213 10.54 -0.79 -2.18
CA LEU A 213 10.89 -1.99 -2.96
C LEU A 213 12.29 -2.49 -2.61
N ARG A 214 12.54 -3.78 -2.79
CA ARG A 214 13.84 -4.42 -2.60
C ARG A 214 14.41 -4.13 -1.19
N THR A 215 15.63 -3.60 -1.09
CA THR A 215 16.29 -3.26 0.18
C THR A 215 15.46 -2.29 1.02
N ASN A 216 14.72 -1.37 0.38
CA ASN A 216 13.87 -0.43 1.12
C ASN A 216 12.77 -1.14 1.92
N LYS A 217 12.20 -2.27 1.43
CA LYS A 217 11.28 -3.09 2.23
C LYS A 217 11.94 -3.60 3.52
N VAL A 218 13.19 -4.05 3.44
CA VAL A 218 13.94 -4.55 4.60
C VAL A 218 14.21 -3.43 5.60
N THR A 219 14.63 -2.27 5.11
CA THR A 219 14.93 -1.11 5.98
C THR A 219 13.69 -0.56 6.65
N THR A 220 12.55 -0.46 5.93
CA THR A 220 11.29 0.02 6.52
C THR A 220 10.71 -0.96 7.53
N ILE A 221 10.81 -2.28 7.30
CA ILE A 221 10.47 -3.30 8.30
C ILE A 221 11.28 -3.08 9.57
N GLN A 222 12.61 -2.91 9.46
CA GLN A 222 13.45 -2.67 10.62
C GLN A 222 13.12 -1.36 11.35
N GLN A 223 12.80 -0.30 10.61
CA GLN A 223 12.49 1.01 11.18
C GLN A 223 11.12 1.05 11.86
N GLU A 224 10.11 0.39 11.30
CA GLU A 224 8.73 0.51 11.77
C GLU A 224 8.28 -0.64 12.69
N ILE A 225 8.83 -1.84 12.51
CA ILE A 225 8.49 -3.01 13.31
C ILE A 225 9.57 -3.28 14.37
N GLY A 226 10.85 -3.09 14.04
CA GLY A 226 11.99 -3.23 14.96
C GLY A 226 12.42 -4.66 15.25
N VAL A 227 11.69 -5.66 14.73
CA VAL A 227 12.03 -7.09 14.83
C VAL A 227 12.02 -7.75 13.47
N GLN A 228 12.83 -8.79 13.30
CA GLN A 228 12.82 -9.58 12.08
C GLN A 228 11.54 -10.41 11.99
N PRO A 229 10.79 -10.33 10.87
CA PRO A 229 9.63 -11.19 10.66
C PRO A 229 9.99 -12.68 10.67
N VAL A 230 9.14 -13.48 11.30
CA VAL A 230 9.25 -14.95 11.30
C VAL A 230 8.84 -15.52 9.95
N LEU A 231 7.81 -14.93 9.34
CA LEU A 231 7.24 -15.36 8.07
C LEU A 231 7.16 -14.15 7.11
N ALA A 232 7.48 -14.40 5.84
CA ALA A 232 7.34 -13.42 4.77
C ALA A 232 6.68 -14.07 3.55
N PHE A 233 5.64 -13.41 3.03
CA PHE A 233 4.88 -13.84 1.86
C PHE A 233 5.03 -12.81 0.75
N GLY A 234 5.37 -13.27 -0.45
CA GLY A 234 5.56 -12.42 -1.63
C GLY A 234 5.57 -13.25 -2.91
N ASN A 235 5.26 -12.61 -4.04
CA ASN A 235 5.25 -13.23 -5.37
C ASN A 235 6.56 -13.02 -6.14
N SER A 236 7.42 -12.14 -5.67
CA SER A 236 8.72 -11.84 -6.30
C SER A 236 9.81 -11.61 -5.26
N SER A 237 11.07 -11.80 -5.66
CA SER A 237 12.28 -11.61 -4.84
C SER A 237 12.94 -10.24 -5.07
#